data_5141988791c914c7dd9fa7e2feabff0e
#
_entry.id   5141988791c914c7dd9fa7e2feabff0e
#
_cell.length_a   1.000
_cell.length_b   1.000
_cell.length_c   1.000
_cell.angle_alpha   90.00
_cell.angle_beta   90.00
_cell.angle_gamma   90.00
#
_symmetry.space_group_name_H-M   'P 1'
#
loop_
_entity.id
_entity.type
_entity.pdbx_description
1 polymer ?
#
loop_
_entity_poly.entity_id
_entity_poly.type
_entity_poly.pdbx_seq_one_letter_code
_entity_poly.pdbx_strand_id
1 'polypeptide(L)'
;MSRATAVLTPGVPVTFAPAGNISFEIEAGQRLRLTQPEGEQVADLISFNRDDVRELLSMHSSRAVNLNWKLTAPNLLYSNRTREMWQIEDDLTGENYCGGGYCSEHLNVARYGTAGLGAPNCQSNLETAIRGYGMDRWNFNIDACFNVFMTVAYDENGVWEIQPPKGKPGDYMTLRALMPQIVAISNCPILFNACNNFRLKPLTLEILPEAG
;
A
#
# COMPACT_ATOMS: atom_id res chain seq x y z
N MET A 1 1.74 11.79 -23.60
CA MET A 1 1.84 11.67 -22.14
C MET A 1 2.16 10.21 -21.84
N SER A 2 3.28 9.91 -21.20
CA SER A 2 3.75 8.54 -20.92
C SER A 2 2.75 7.87 -19.97
N ARG A 3 2.28 6.67 -20.33
CA ARG A 3 1.48 5.84 -19.45
C ARG A 3 2.35 5.44 -18.27
N ALA A 4 1.93 5.81 -17.07
CA ALA A 4 2.62 5.44 -15.82
C ALA A 4 2.38 3.97 -15.39
N THR A 5 1.94 3.14 -16.33
CA THR A 5 1.69 1.71 -16.10
C THR A 5 2.98 0.95 -16.36
N ALA A 6 3.54 0.35 -15.32
CA ALA A 6 4.70 -0.51 -15.46
C ALA A 6 4.30 -1.91 -15.95
N VAL A 7 5.05 -2.45 -16.89
CA VAL A 7 5.00 -3.89 -17.21
C VAL A 7 6.10 -4.54 -16.38
N LEU A 8 5.70 -5.34 -15.40
CA LEU A 8 6.63 -6.05 -14.54
C LEU A 8 6.98 -7.41 -15.17
N THR A 9 8.26 -7.65 -15.35
CA THR A 9 8.75 -8.96 -15.80
C THR A 9 9.01 -9.84 -14.57
N PRO A 10 8.45 -11.05 -14.48
CA PRO A 10 8.72 -11.94 -13.36
C PRO A 10 10.23 -12.18 -13.17
N GLY A 11 10.68 -12.13 -11.92
CA GLY A 11 12.09 -12.27 -11.56
C GLY A 11 12.97 -11.02 -11.78
N VAL A 12 12.38 -9.92 -12.24
CA VAL A 12 13.10 -8.64 -12.44
C VAL A 12 12.61 -7.60 -11.45
N PRO A 13 13.39 -7.27 -10.41
CA PRO A 13 13.00 -6.26 -9.44
C PRO A 13 13.00 -4.85 -10.06
N VAL A 14 12.01 -4.05 -9.69
CA VAL A 14 11.86 -2.65 -10.09
C VAL A 14 11.90 -1.77 -8.85
N THR A 15 12.89 -0.89 -8.78
CA THR A 15 12.99 0.10 -7.70
C THR A 15 12.36 1.41 -8.15
N PHE A 16 11.43 1.93 -7.36
CA PHE A 16 10.82 3.24 -7.60
C PHE A 16 11.23 4.25 -6.53
N ALA A 17 11.35 5.49 -6.98
CA ALA A 17 11.96 6.57 -6.21
C ALA A 17 11.19 6.88 -4.92
N PRO A 18 11.85 7.48 -3.92
CA PRO A 18 11.20 8.11 -2.78
C PRO A 18 10.09 9.06 -3.23
N ALA A 19 8.97 9.07 -2.51
CA ALA A 19 7.76 9.84 -2.85
C ALA A 19 7.14 9.52 -4.24
N GLY A 20 7.61 8.47 -4.90
CA GLY A 20 7.10 8.04 -6.20
C GLY A 20 5.84 7.18 -6.10
N ASN A 21 5.34 6.80 -7.27
CA ASN A 21 4.23 5.87 -7.38
C ASN A 21 4.46 4.89 -8.54
N ILE A 22 3.72 3.79 -8.52
CA ILE A 22 3.76 2.79 -9.59
C ILE A 22 2.41 2.10 -9.68
N SER A 23 2.01 1.69 -10.88
CA SER A 23 0.86 0.82 -11.10
C SER A 23 1.18 -0.26 -12.13
N PHE A 24 0.55 -1.41 -11.98
CA PHE A 24 0.74 -2.58 -12.83
C PHE A 24 -0.46 -3.53 -12.72
N GLU A 25 -0.52 -4.48 -13.62
CA GLU A 25 -1.45 -5.61 -13.54
C GLU A 25 -0.75 -6.83 -12.97
N ILE A 26 -1.52 -7.67 -12.26
CA ILE A 26 -1.09 -8.95 -11.72
C ILE A 26 -2.16 -10.01 -11.96
N GLU A 27 -1.74 -11.21 -12.34
CA GLU A 27 -2.65 -12.33 -12.58
C GLU A 27 -2.89 -13.13 -11.29
N ALA A 28 -4.02 -13.83 -11.25
CA ALA A 28 -4.31 -14.77 -10.16
C ALA A 28 -3.19 -15.81 -10.02
N GLY A 29 -2.75 -16.08 -8.79
CA GLY A 29 -1.65 -16.99 -8.46
C GLY A 29 -0.27 -16.34 -8.46
N GLN A 30 -0.08 -15.22 -9.14
CA GLN A 30 1.21 -14.52 -9.09
C GLN A 30 1.49 -13.94 -7.70
N ARG A 31 2.76 -13.81 -7.36
CA ARG A 31 3.25 -13.32 -6.07
C ARG A 31 3.99 -12.00 -6.25
N LEU A 32 3.50 -10.96 -5.59
CA LEU A 32 4.16 -9.66 -5.49
C LEU A 32 5.02 -9.64 -4.24
N ARG A 33 6.31 -9.35 -4.37
CA ARG A 33 7.18 -8.98 -3.24
C ARG A 33 7.42 -7.48 -3.25
N LEU A 34 7.13 -6.85 -2.12
CA LEU A 34 7.47 -5.46 -1.84
C LEU A 34 8.58 -5.43 -0.79
N THR A 35 9.70 -4.78 -1.11
CA THR A 35 10.91 -4.75 -0.27
C THR A 35 11.25 -3.32 0.12
N GLN A 36 11.75 -3.14 1.32
CA GLN A 36 12.36 -1.92 1.85
C GLN A 36 13.89 -2.02 1.76
N PRO A 37 14.56 -1.56 0.68
CA PRO A 37 16.01 -1.71 0.54
C PRO A 37 16.81 -1.06 1.67
N GLU A 38 16.29 0.06 2.20
CA GLU A 38 16.93 0.81 3.29
C GLU A 38 16.17 0.70 4.63
N GLY A 39 15.05 -0.05 4.67
CA GLY A 39 14.17 -0.14 5.85
C GLY A 39 13.33 1.10 6.09
N GLU A 40 12.42 1.05 7.06
CA GLU A 40 11.66 2.18 7.62
C GLU A 40 10.92 3.05 6.57
N GLN A 41 10.35 2.46 5.53
CA GLN A 41 9.58 3.16 4.49
C GLN A 41 8.19 2.55 4.35
N VAL A 42 7.15 3.37 4.49
CA VAL A 42 5.75 2.96 4.33
C VAL A 42 5.34 2.97 2.85
N ALA A 43 4.56 1.98 2.47
CA ALA A 43 3.88 1.93 1.19
C ALA A 43 2.36 1.93 1.38
N ASP A 44 1.66 2.77 0.63
CA ASP A 44 0.20 2.75 0.53
C ASP A 44 -0.20 1.98 -0.73
N LEU A 45 -0.82 0.82 -0.52
CA LEU A 45 -1.26 -0.08 -1.59
C LEU A 45 -2.77 -0.05 -1.72
N ILE A 46 -3.26 0.16 -2.95
CA ILE A 46 -4.65 -0.07 -3.34
C ILE A 46 -4.68 -1.08 -4.49
N SER A 47 -5.75 -1.85 -4.58
CA SER A 47 -5.94 -2.74 -5.72
C SER A 47 -7.41 -2.89 -6.10
N PHE A 48 -7.63 -3.21 -7.37
CA PHE A 48 -8.94 -3.34 -7.98
C PHE A 48 -9.03 -4.70 -8.68
N ASN A 49 -10.21 -5.31 -8.67
CA ASN A 49 -10.49 -6.40 -9.60
C ASN A 49 -10.37 -5.84 -11.03
N ARG A 50 -9.49 -6.44 -11.85
CA ARG A 50 -9.25 -5.97 -13.23
C ARG A 50 -10.49 -6.04 -14.11
N ASP A 51 -11.36 -7.02 -13.89
CA ASP A 51 -12.56 -7.24 -14.69
C ASP A 51 -13.74 -6.34 -14.28
N ASP A 52 -13.74 -5.83 -13.03
CA ASP A 52 -14.72 -4.87 -12.52
C ASP A 52 -14.08 -3.97 -11.46
N VAL A 53 -13.58 -2.82 -11.88
CA VAL A 53 -12.88 -1.86 -11.00
C VAL A 53 -13.73 -1.25 -9.89
N ARG A 54 -15.04 -1.52 -9.84
CA ARG A 54 -15.92 -1.18 -8.70
C ARG A 54 -15.70 -2.13 -7.52
N GLU A 55 -15.09 -3.28 -7.78
CA GLU A 55 -14.62 -4.18 -6.75
C GLU A 55 -13.15 -3.89 -6.46
N LEU A 56 -12.90 -3.40 -5.25
CA LEU A 56 -11.57 -2.96 -4.83
C LEU A 56 -11.28 -3.46 -3.43
N LEU A 57 -10.01 -3.45 -3.07
CA LEU A 57 -9.52 -3.82 -1.74
C LEU A 57 -10.28 -3.03 -0.67
N SER A 58 -10.63 -3.69 0.44
CA SER A 58 -11.31 -3.10 1.59
C SER A 58 -10.64 -3.53 2.88
N MET A 59 -10.10 -2.57 3.61
CA MET A 59 -9.53 -2.82 4.93
C MET A 59 -10.61 -3.12 5.96
N HIS A 60 -11.81 -2.55 5.78
CA HIS A 60 -12.95 -2.89 6.63
C HIS A 60 -13.30 -4.38 6.50
N SER A 61 -13.54 -4.87 5.29
CA SER A 61 -13.85 -6.28 5.05
C SER A 61 -12.72 -7.20 5.53
N SER A 62 -11.47 -6.82 5.24
CA SER A 62 -10.30 -7.60 5.65
C SER A 62 -10.19 -7.73 7.17
N ARG A 63 -10.39 -6.65 7.93
CA ARG A 63 -10.41 -6.70 9.40
C ARG A 63 -11.59 -7.49 9.94
N ALA A 64 -12.78 -7.28 9.37
CA ALA A 64 -14.00 -7.90 9.84
C ALA A 64 -13.97 -9.44 9.68
N VAL A 65 -13.41 -9.94 8.57
CA VAL A 65 -13.30 -11.38 8.35
C VAL A 65 -12.18 -12.00 9.20
N ASN A 66 -11.01 -11.34 9.28
CA ASN A 66 -9.90 -11.85 10.09
C ASN A 66 -10.07 -11.61 11.60
N LEU A 67 -11.04 -10.78 12.01
CA LEU A 67 -11.25 -10.34 13.40
C LEU A 67 -9.95 -9.77 14.02
N ASN A 68 -9.17 -9.06 13.22
CA ASN A 68 -7.85 -8.57 13.60
C ASN A 68 -7.57 -7.19 12.99
N TRP A 69 -6.95 -6.32 13.78
CA TRP A 69 -6.47 -5.01 13.35
C TRP A 69 -5.08 -5.05 12.73
N LYS A 70 -4.31 -6.08 13.04
CA LYS A 70 -2.94 -6.26 12.58
C LYS A 70 -2.91 -7.38 11.55
N LEU A 71 -3.02 -7.01 10.29
CA LEU A 71 -3.01 -7.96 9.18
C LEU A 71 -1.57 -8.22 8.74
N THR A 72 -1.13 -9.45 8.93
CA THR A 72 0.20 -9.96 8.56
C THR A 72 0.05 -11.40 8.04
N ALA A 73 1.13 -12.09 7.71
CA ALA A 73 1.08 -13.49 7.31
C ALA A 73 0.47 -14.37 8.45
N PRO A 74 -0.45 -15.29 8.13
CA PRO A 74 -0.96 -15.70 6.82
C PRO A 74 -2.34 -15.10 6.46
N ASN A 75 -2.70 -13.91 6.93
CA ASN A 75 -4.02 -13.35 6.73
C ASN A 75 -4.38 -13.16 5.24
N LEU A 76 -5.69 -13.24 4.96
CA LEU A 76 -6.28 -12.89 3.67
C LEU A 76 -6.76 -11.45 3.70
N LEU A 77 -6.63 -10.75 2.56
CA LEU A 77 -7.20 -9.43 2.35
C LEU A 77 -8.39 -9.55 1.40
N TYR A 78 -9.46 -8.82 1.70
CA TYR A 78 -10.76 -8.95 1.06
C TYR A 78 -11.17 -7.67 0.32
N SER A 79 -11.98 -7.85 -0.72
CA SER A 79 -12.60 -6.76 -1.45
C SER A 79 -13.77 -6.13 -0.66
N ASN A 80 -14.29 -5.01 -1.16
CA ASN A 80 -15.54 -4.40 -0.70
C ASN A 80 -16.80 -5.28 -0.95
N ARG A 81 -16.63 -6.41 -1.64
CA ARG A 81 -17.64 -7.48 -1.81
C ARG A 81 -17.33 -8.73 -0.99
N THR A 82 -16.35 -8.63 -0.07
CA THR A 82 -15.90 -9.73 0.80
C THR A 82 -15.41 -10.95 0.00
N ARG A 83 -14.82 -10.73 -1.16
CA ARG A 83 -14.11 -11.76 -1.93
C ARG A 83 -12.62 -11.65 -1.64
N GLU A 84 -11.93 -12.78 -1.62
CA GLU A 84 -10.49 -12.86 -1.39
C GLU A 84 -9.72 -12.21 -2.55
N MET A 85 -8.90 -11.21 -2.24
CA MET A 85 -8.06 -10.52 -3.22
C MET A 85 -6.59 -10.91 -3.07
N TRP A 86 -6.10 -10.96 -1.83
CA TRP A 86 -4.71 -11.26 -1.55
C TRP A 86 -4.57 -12.24 -0.39
N GLN A 87 -3.51 -13.05 -0.44
CA GLN A 87 -2.97 -13.74 0.71
C GLN A 87 -1.63 -13.12 1.07
N ILE A 88 -1.43 -12.74 2.32
CA ILE A 88 -0.11 -12.38 2.84
C ILE A 88 0.64 -13.68 3.10
N GLU A 89 1.66 -14.00 2.30
CA GLU A 89 2.44 -15.25 2.43
C GLU A 89 3.63 -15.07 3.38
N ASP A 90 4.36 -13.95 3.23
CA ASP A 90 5.48 -13.59 4.09
C ASP A 90 5.38 -12.13 4.50
N ASP A 91 5.80 -11.82 5.71
CA ASP A 91 5.90 -10.46 6.23
C ASP A 91 6.97 -10.42 7.33
N LEU A 92 8.17 -9.99 6.97
CA LEU A 92 9.30 -9.94 7.91
C LEU A 92 9.16 -8.82 8.95
N THR A 93 8.40 -7.79 8.64
CA THR A 93 8.17 -6.69 9.56
C THR A 93 7.06 -7.00 10.55
N GLY A 94 6.01 -7.70 10.12
CA GLY A 94 4.81 -8.00 10.89
C GLY A 94 4.04 -6.76 11.35
N GLU A 95 4.30 -5.61 10.74
CA GLU A 95 3.70 -4.31 11.09
C GLU A 95 3.06 -3.68 9.87
N ASN A 96 1.73 -3.69 9.84
CA ASN A 96 0.94 -3.07 8.79
C ASN A 96 -0.27 -2.40 9.42
N TYR A 97 -0.69 -1.29 8.85
CA TYR A 97 -1.82 -0.56 9.37
C TYR A 97 -3.03 -0.63 8.42
N CYS A 98 -4.18 -0.92 8.98
CA CYS A 98 -5.40 -1.16 8.21
C CYS A 98 -6.53 -0.18 8.57
N GLY A 99 -6.23 0.89 9.29
CA GLY A 99 -7.24 1.80 9.82
C GLY A 99 -7.07 3.26 9.40
N GLY A 100 -5.93 3.63 8.79
CA GLY A 100 -5.59 5.02 8.52
C GLY A 100 -5.93 5.53 7.12
N GLY A 101 -6.04 4.63 6.17
CA GLY A 101 -6.14 5.02 4.77
C GLY A 101 -4.89 5.76 4.28
N TYR A 102 -5.03 6.55 3.23
CA TYR A 102 -3.93 7.33 2.64
C TYR A 102 -3.93 8.78 3.16
N CYS A 103 -2.75 9.41 3.21
CA CYS A 103 -2.67 10.85 3.42
C CYS A 103 -3.15 11.62 2.18
N SER A 104 -3.80 12.78 2.42
CA SER A 104 -4.26 13.71 1.39
C SER A 104 -3.87 15.13 1.77
N GLU A 105 -3.93 16.08 0.84
CA GLU A 105 -3.68 17.49 1.15
C GLU A 105 -4.62 17.99 2.25
N HIS A 106 -5.92 17.67 2.15
CA HIS A 106 -6.92 18.09 3.17
C HIS A 106 -6.60 17.52 4.55
N LEU A 107 -6.21 16.25 4.64
CA LEU A 107 -5.80 15.64 5.90
C LEU A 107 -4.51 16.28 6.44
N ASN A 108 -3.54 16.55 5.56
CA ASN A 108 -2.28 17.19 5.95
C ASN A 108 -2.53 18.61 6.48
N VAL A 109 -3.40 19.39 5.82
CA VAL A 109 -3.78 20.72 6.30
C VAL A 109 -4.51 20.64 7.65
N ALA A 110 -5.45 19.70 7.80
CA ALA A 110 -6.18 19.53 9.07
C ALA A 110 -5.25 19.18 10.24
N ARG A 111 -4.19 18.40 9.99
CA ARG A 111 -3.26 17.94 11.04
C ARG A 111 -2.06 18.87 11.26
N TYR A 112 -1.59 19.54 10.22
CA TYR A 112 -0.29 20.25 10.22
C TYR A 112 -0.44 21.72 9.78
N GLY A 113 -1.66 22.22 9.61
CA GLY A 113 -1.94 23.61 9.23
C GLY A 113 -1.40 23.92 7.82
N THR A 114 -0.93 25.15 7.65
CA THR A 114 -0.43 25.65 6.35
C THR A 114 0.75 24.88 5.79
N ALA A 115 1.52 24.17 6.62
CA ALA A 115 2.61 23.31 6.16
C ALA A 115 2.11 22.13 5.29
N GLY A 116 0.85 21.75 5.43
CA GLY A 116 0.21 20.71 4.62
C GLY A 116 -0.22 21.17 3.22
N LEU A 117 -0.27 22.48 2.95
CA LEU A 117 -0.68 23.00 1.64
C LEU A 117 0.34 22.67 0.55
N GLY A 118 -0.13 22.03 -0.54
CA GLY A 118 0.71 21.63 -1.65
C GLY A 118 1.75 20.54 -1.32
N ALA A 119 1.74 20.00 -0.10
CA ALA A 119 2.66 18.95 0.29
C ALA A 119 2.40 17.66 -0.49
N PRO A 120 3.45 16.93 -0.89
CA PRO A 120 3.31 15.61 -1.50
C PRO A 120 2.46 14.68 -0.60
N ASN A 121 1.58 13.90 -1.21
CA ASN A 121 0.68 13.01 -0.47
C ASN A 121 0.34 11.75 -1.25
N CYS A 122 -0.05 10.69 -0.54
CA CYS A 122 -0.34 9.40 -1.14
C CYS A 122 -1.58 9.41 -2.03
N GLN A 123 -2.61 10.22 -1.73
CA GLN A 123 -3.79 10.32 -2.58
C GLN A 123 -3.41 10.77 -3.99
N SER A 124 -2.63 11.83 -4.12
CA SER A 124 -2.17 12.35 -5.43
C SER A 124 -1.27 11.36 -6.18
N ASN A 125 -0.43 10.62 -5.45
CA ASN A 125 0.40 9.55 -6.00
C ASN A 125 -0.46 8.42 -6.56
N LEU A 126 -1.41 7.91 -5.77
CA LEU A 126 -2.32 6.82 -6.16
C LEU A 126 -3.19 7.23 -7.35
N GLU A 127 -3.76 8.44 -7.32
CA GLU A 127 -4.52 9.00 -8.45
C GLU A 127 -3.66 9.05 -9.72
N THR A 128 -2.42 9.52 -9.61
CA THR A 128 -1.50 9.57 -10.74
C THR A 128 -1.21 8.18 -11.30
N ALA A 129 -1.01 7.20 -10.42
CA ALA A 129 -0.71 5.82 -10.80
C ALA A 129 -1.84 5.17 -11.60
N ILE A 130 -3.11 5.39 -11.22
CA ILE A 130 -4.27 4.73 -11.87
C ILE A 130 -4.77 5.44 -13.12
N ARG A 131 -4.33 6.67 -13.42
CA ARG A 131 -4.74 7.41 -14.62
C ARG A 131 -4.52 6.66 -15.93
N GLY A 132 -3.48 5.83 -15.99
CA GLY A 132 -3.19 4.99 -17.15
C GLY A 132 -4.29 3.99 -17.49
N TYR A 133 -5.14 3.66 -16.53
CA TYR A 133 -6.30 2.77 -16.65
C TYR A 133 -7.63 3.53 -16.87
N GLY A 134 -7.58 4.85 -17.08
CA GLY A 134 -8.79 5.66 -17.23
C GLY A 134 -9.53 5.91 -15.92
N MET A 135 -8.88 5.67 -14.79
CA MET A 135 -9.41 5.89 -13.44
C MET A 135 -8.90 7.20 -12.84
N ASP A 136 -9.63 7.69 -11.85
CA ASP A 136 -9.32 8.90 -11.08
C ASP A 136 -9.56 8.68 -9.57
N ARG A 137 -9.43 9.73 -8.78
CA ARG A 137 -9.63 9.67 -7.32
C ARG A 137 -11.01 9.20 -6.87
N TRP A 138 -12.02 9.22 -7.71
CA TRP A 138 -13.37 8.78 -7.36
C TRP A 138 -13.56 7.27 -7.50
N ASN A 139 -12.58 6.58 -8.10
CA ASN A 139 -12.60 5.13 -8.21
C ASN A 139 -12.10 4.41 -6.94
N PHE A 140 -11.49 5.13 -5.99
CA PHE A 140 -11.05 4.55 -4.71
C PHE A 140 -11.39 5.47 -3.55
N ASN A 141 -11.45 4.90 -2.38
CA ASN A 141 -11.72 5.59 -1.13
C ASN A 141 -10.65 5.26 -0.08
N ILE A 142 -10.77 5.88 1.07
CA ILE A 142 -9.80 5.76 2.16
C ILE A 142 -9.69 4.32 2.69
N ASP A 143 -10.80 3.56 2.67
CA ASP A 143 -10.85 2.16 3.11
C ASP A 143 -10.10 1.19 2.19
N ALA A 144 -9.88 1.57 0.93
CA ALA A 144 -9.17 0.74 -0.03
C ALA A 144 -7.65 0.64 0.22
N CYS A 145 -7.12 1.43 1.15
CA CYS A 145 -5.68 1.58 1.34
C CYS A 145 -5.14 0.67 2.43
N PHE A 146 -4.24 -0.22 2.05
CA PHE A 146 -3.41 -1.01 2.95
C PHE A 146 -2.06 -0.33 3.15
N ASN A 147 -1.79 0.12 4.39
CA ASN A 147 -0.54 0.78 4.75
C ASN A 147 0.51 -0.27 5.13
N VAL A 148 1.27 -0.73 4.14
CA VAL A 148 2.30 -1.76 4.30
C VAL A 148 3.51 -1.17 5.03
N PHE A 149 4.04 -1.90 6.01
CA PHE A 149 5.17 -1.54 6.86
C PHE A 149 4.92 -0.37 7.82
N MET A 150 3.65 0.03 8.02
CA MET A 150 3.31 1.14 8.90
C MET A 150 3.08 0.65 10.33
N THR A 151 3.82 1.23 11.27
CA THR A 151 3.68 0.94 12.70
C THR A 151 2.79 1.98 13.37
N VAL A 152 1.73 1.52 14.05
CA VAL A 152 0.83 2.35 14.85
C VAL A 152 0.67 1.72 16.23
N ALA A 153 0.82 2.51 17.27
CA ALA A 153 0.52 2.10 18.65
C ALA A 153 -0.84 2.66 19.09
N TYR A 154 -1.52 1.92 19.95
CA TYR A 154 -2.76 2.34 20.59
C TYR A 154 -2.59 2.29 22.10
N ASP A 155 -3.14 3.25 22.81
CA ASP A 155 -3.25 3.22 24.25
C ASP A 155 -4.59 2.57 24.71
N GLU A 156 -4.78 2.43 26.01
CA GLU A 156 -5.97 1.87 26.62
C GLU A 156 -7.25 2.68 26.38
N ASN A 157 -7.12 3.96 26.02
CA ASN A 157 -8.22 4.87 25.73
C ASN A 157 -8.56 4.93 24.22
N GLY A 158 -7.82 4.15 23.38
CA GLY A 158 -7.99 4.15 21.94
C GLY A 158 -7.30 5.30 21.23
N VAL A 159 -6.48 6.09 21.92
CA VAL A 159 -5.61 7.09 21.29
C VAL A 159 -4.52 6.36 20.54
N TRP A 160 -4.30 6.76 19.29
CA TRP A 160 -3.30 6.10 18.44
C TRP A 160 -2.20 7.08 18.03
N GLU A 161 -1.02 6.54 17.88
CA GLU A 161 0.17 7.29 17.51
C GLU A 161 0.92 6.57 16.38
N ILE A 162 1.34 7.33 15.37
CA ILE A 162 2.20 6.84 14.31
C ILE A 162 3.62 6.74 14.87
N GLN A 163 4.13 5.52 14.91
CA GLN A 163 5.47 5.21 15.38
C GLN A 163 6.47 5.11 14.22
N PRO A 164 7.77 5.29 14.47
CA PRO A 164 8.78 4.93 13.47
C PRO A 164 8.60 3.48 13.00
N PRO A 165 8.68 3.22 11.69
CA PRO A 165 8.55 1.86 11.17
C PRO A 165 9.62 0.94 11.74
N LYS A 166 9.28 -0.34 11.95
CA LYS A 166 10.21 -1.34 12.50
C LYS A 166 11.01 -2.08 11.42
N GLY A 167 10.70 -1.82 10.14
CA GLY A 167 11.35 -2.49 9.03
C GLY A 167 12.85 -2.20 8.95
N LYS A 168 13.64 -3.25 8.73
CA LYS A 168 15.09 -3.20 8.55
C LYS A 168 15.44 -3.18 7.07
N PRO A 169 16.67 -2.76 6.70
CA PRO A 169 17.14 -2.91 5.33
C PRO A 169 16.99 -4.35 4.81
N GLY A 170 16.28 -4.49 3.68
CA GLY A 170 16.00 -5.78 3.05
C GLY A 170 14.72 -6.47 3.53
N ASP A 171 14.04 -5.98 4.56
CA ASP A 171 12.74 -6.53 4.97
C ASP A 171 11.72 -6.38 3.84
N TYR A 172 10.84 -7.39 3.72
CA TYR A 172 9.85 -7.47 2.65
C TYR A 172 8.53 -8.06 3.13
N MET A 173 7.51 -7.84 2.31
CA MET A 173 6.23 -8.53 2.34
C MET A 173 6.01 -9.24 1.01
N THR A 174 5.48 -10.47 1.03
CA THR A 174 5.03 -11.21 -0.15
C THR A 174 3.53 -11.39 -0.12
N LEU A 175 2.87 -10.94 -1.18
CA LEU A 175 1.42 -11.02 -1.39
C LEU A 175 1.15 -11.91 -2.60
N ARG A 176 0.32 -12.96 -2.43
CA ARG A 176 -0.20 -13.74 -3.55
C ARG A 176 -1.54 -13.18 -4.00
N ALA A 177 -1.67 -12.85 -5.28
CA ALA A 177 -2.93 -12.44 -5.87
C ALA A 177 -3.88 -13.64 -6.01
N LEU A 178 -5.13 -13.47 -5.56
CA LEU A 178 -6.16 -14.52 -5.62
C LEU A 178 -7.19 -14.28 -6.74
N MET A 179 -7.08 -13.14 -7.42
CA MET A 179 -7.80 -12.79 -8.64
C MET A 179 -6.93 -11.86 -9.50
N PRO A 180 -7.24 -11.69 -10.81
CA PRO A 180 -6.57 -10.69 -11.62
C PRO A 180 -6.82 -9.28 -11.09
N GLN A 181 -5.78 -8.47 -10.92
CA GLN A 181 -5.90 -7.15 -10.30
C GLN A 181 -5.12 -6.07 -11.04
N ILE A 182 -5.62 -4.84 -10.94
CA ILE A 182 -4.87 -3.61 -11.15
C ILE A 182 -4.39 -3.15 -9.79
N VAL A 183 -3.08 -2.97 -9.63
CA VAL A 183 -2.44 -2.57 -8.37
C VAL A 183 -1.84 -1.20 -8.54
N ALA A 184 -2.01 -0.34 -7.53
CA ALA A 184 -1.31 0.93 -7.44
C ALA A 184 -0.66 1.08 -6.06
N ILE A 185 0.59 1.54 -6.04
CA ILE A 185 1.37 1.73 -4.82
C ILE A 185 1.95 3.14 -4.81
N SER A 186 1.74 3.84 -3.70
CA SER A 186 2.44 5.07 -3.36
C SER A 186 3.58 4.76 -2.40
N ASN A 187 4.79 5.16 -2.76
CA ASN A 187 5.90 5.26 -1.81
C ASN A 187 5.62 6.50 -0.95
N CYS A 188 5.14 6.30 0.28
CA CYS A 188 4.57 7.36 1.12
C CYS A 188 5.50 8.56 1.27
N PRO A 189 5.08 9.78 0.85
CA PRO A 189 5.94 10.95 0.83
C PRO A 189 5.91 11.78 2.11
N ILE A 190 5.22 11.31 3.17
CA ILE A 190 5.00 12.12 4.37
C ILE A 190 6.27 12.26 5.22
N LEU A 191 6.55 13.49 5.65
CA LEU A 191 7.65 13.83 6.56
C LEU A 191 7.19 14.61 7.82
N PHE A 192 5.87 14.78 7.98
CA PHE A 192 5.29 15.52 9.11
C PHE A 192 5.15 14.68 10.38
N ASN A 193 5.34 13.39 10.28
CA ASN A 193 5.26 12.47 11.40
C ASN A 193 6.27 11.32 11.23
N ALA A 194 6.28 10.39 12.17
CA ALA A 194 7.28 9.33 12.23
C ALA A 194 7.09 8.19 11.21
N CYS A 195 6.05 8.21 10.34
CA CYS A 195 5.70 7.03 9.53
C CYS A 195 6.83 6.57 8.57
N ASN A 196 7.76 7.43 8.18
CA ASN A 196 8.95 7.11 7.40
C ASN A 196 10.24 7.43 8.17
N ASN A 197 10.15 7.53 9.49
CA ASN A 197 11.24 7.99 10.37
C ASN A 197 11.89 9.30 9.86
N PHE A 198 11.04 10.25 9.41
CA PHE A 198 11.41 11.58 8.89
C PHE A 198 12.39 11.56 7.70
N ARG A 199 12.51 10.43 7.01
CA ARG A 199 13.38 10.29 5.85
C ARG A 199 12.70 9.44 4.77
N LEU A 200 12.67 9.94 3.53
CA LEU A 200 12.13 9.22 2.39
C LEU A 200 13.18 8.29 1.78
N LYS A 201 12.77 7.06 1.47
CA LYS A 201 13.63 6.00 0.96
C LYS A 201 12.97 5.32 -0.25
N PRO A 202 13.73 4.64 -1.11
CA PRO A 202 13.17 3.89 -2.21
C PRO A 202 12.43 2.64 -1.71
N LEU A 203 11.53 2.13 -2.55
CA LEU A 203 10.93 0.80 -2.42
C LEU A 203 11.25 -0.01 -3.68
N THR A 204 11.36 -1.31 -3.52
CA THR A 204 11.56 -2.25 -4.64
C THR A 204 10.38 -3.23 -4.67
N LEU A 205 9.87 -3.50 -5.86
CA LEU A 205 8.86 -4.52 -6.06
C LEU A 205 9.30 -5.53 -7.13
N GLU A 206 8.79 -6.73 -7.02
CA GLU A 206 9.10 -7.84 -7.91
C GLU A 206 7.88 -8.77 -8.00
N ILE A 207 7.52 -9.16 -9.21
CA ILE A 207 6.68 -10.34 -9.40
C ILE A 207 7.61 -11.55 -9.32
N LEU A 208 7.43 -12.38 -8.30
CA LEU A 208 8.28 -13.56 -8.11
C LEU A 208 8.05 -14.56 -9.25
N PRO A 209 9.10 -15.25 -9.70
CA PRO A 209 8.94 -16.33 -10.67
C PRO A 209 8.03 -17.43 -10.08
N GLU A 210 7.39 -18.20 -10.96
CA GLU A 210 6.66 -19.39 -10.54
C GLU A 210 7.63 -20.34 -9.85
N ALA A 211 7.17 -20.96 -8.75
CA ALA A 211 7.93 -22.02 -8.12
C ALA A 211 7.97 -23.20 -9.09
N GLY A 212 9.16 -23.55 -9.59
CA GLY A 212 9.39 -24.71 -10.44
C GLY A 212 9.06 -26.02 -9.74
#